data_668b03da2a14e058340c1e2c6006b429
#
_entry.id   668b03da2a14e058340c1e2c6006b429
#
_cell.length_a   1.000
_cell.length_b   1.000
_cell.length_c   1.000
_cell.angle_alpha   90.00
_cell.angle_beta   90.00
_cell.angle_gamma   90.00
#
_symmetry.space_group_name_H-M   'P 1'
#
loop_
_entity.id
_entity.type
_entity.pdbx_description
1 polymer ?
#
loop_
_entity_poly.entity_id
_entity_poly.type
_entity_poly.pdbx_seq_one_letter_code
_entity_poly.pdbx_strand_id
1 'polypeptide(L)'
;MTTITHVYVDMDGVLCSFCQGVLRLFGCVPVEQAELRVRGWGGLPDVINEGRPEWSHVSEDQVMTAVRDAGHQFWAELPICPWAYQLIGTIEQAGVPYTLLTTPAGGESAMGKFQWLLRHMPHMEKRVVLARDKWHLAGPGRLLVDDSPRNVGAWGSPPDGRPGGQAMLWPAPHNAERELKFTSEIRTQATASLFDLDARLRG
;
A
#
# COMPACT_ATOMS: atom_id res chain seq x y z
N MET A 1 -27.29 -0.88 0.04
CA MET A 1 -25.86 -1.17 0.30
C MET A 1 -25.69 -1.40 1.79
N THR A 2 -24.76 -2.26 2.24
CA THR A 2 -24.52 -2.45 3.67
C THR A 2 -23.74 -1.25 4.20
N THR A 3 -24.21 -0.62 5.27
CA THR A 3 -23.54 0.53 5.91
C THR A 3 -22.13 0.12 6.36
N ILE A 4 -21.13 0.96 6.10
CA ILE A 4 -19.76 0.73 6.56
C ILE A 4 -19.67 1.11 8.03
N THR A 5 -19.23 0.15 8.84
CA THR A 5 -19.07 0.30 10.29
C THR A 5 -17.60 0.30 10.73
N HIS A 6 -16.68 -0.10 9.84
CA HIS A 6 -15.25 -0.10 10.10
C HIS A 6 -14.44 -0.07 8.81
N VAL A 7 -13.37 0.72 8.77
CA VAL A 7 -12.44 0.80 7.63
C VAL A 7 -11.09 0.18 8.02
N TYR A 8 -10.57 -0.68 7.17
CA TYR A 8 -9.20 -1.20 7.23
C TYR A 8 -8.38 -0.56 6.12
N VAL A 9 -7.24 0.02 6.47
CA VAL A 9 -6.36 0.74 5.53
C VAL A 9 -5.02 0.02 5.46
N ASP A 10 -4.59 -0.35 4.26
CA ASP A 10 -3.23 -0.87 4.07
C ASP A 10 -2.17 0.23 4.21
N MET A 11 -0.94 -0.18 4.36
CA MET A 11 0.19 0.73 4.51
C MET A 11 0.99 0.87 3.22
N ASP A 12 1.57 -0.23 2.71
CA ASP A 12 2.43 -0.20 1.52
C ASP A 12 1.60 0.07 0.26
N GLY A 13 2.00 1.05 -0.56
CA GLY A 13 1.25 1.46 -1.75
C GLY A 13 0.04 2.34 -1.46
N VAL A 14 -0.43 2.43 -0.21
CA VAL A 14 -1.57 3.26 0.21
C VAL A 14 -1.11 4.47 1.03
N LEU A 15 -0.41 4.27 2.13
CA LEU A 15 0.10 5.34 3.01
C LEU A 15 1.58 5.65 2.77
N CYS A 16 2.38 4.65 2.42
CA CYS A 16 3.78 4.81 2.06
C CYS A 16 4.13 4.04 0.80
N SER A 17 5.18 4.45 0.07
CA SER A 17 5.59 3.80 -1.15
C SER A 17 6.75 2.83 -0.91
N PHE A 18 6.45 1.54 -0.85
CA PHE A 18 7.44 0.47 -0.86
C PHE A 18 8.28 0.50 -2.15
N CYS A 19 7.64 0.71 -3.32
CA CYS A 19 8.34 0.76 -4.60
C CYS A 19 9.39 1.87 -4.63
N GLN A 20 9.07 3.08 -4.17
CA GLN A 20 10.06 4.17 -4.09
C GLN A 20 11.19 3.84 -3.10
N GLY A 21 10.86 3.19 -1.97
CA GLY A 21 11.88 2.74 -1.01
C GLY A 21 12.89 1.80 -1.67
N VAL A 22 12.41 0.79 -2.39
CA VAL A 22 13.26 -0.16 -3.12
C VAL A 22 14.06 0.55 -4.22
N LEU A 23 13.43 1.38 -5.05
CA LEU A 23 14.10 2.09 -6.13
C LEU A 23 15.22 3.01 -5.61
N ARG A 24 15.02 3.66 -4.45
CA ARG A 24 16.07 4.43 -3.75
C ARG A 24 17.22 3.56 -3.29
N LEU A 25 16.92 2.41 -2.70
CA LEU A 25 17.93 1.45 -2.23
C LEU A 25 18.87 1.01 -3.39
N PHE A 26 18.32 0.90 -4.61
CA PHE A 26 19.07 0.54 -5.81
C PHE A 26 19.60 1.74 -6.62
N GLY A 27 19.47 2.97 -6.11
CA GLY A 27 20.01 4.18 -6.74
C GLY A 27 19.27 4.62 -8.00
N CYS A 28 18.03 4.19 -8.21
CA CYS A 28 17.23 4.64 -9.35
C CYS A 28 16.79 6.09 -9.17
N VAL A 29 17.12 6.96 -10.09
CA VAL A 29 16.77 8.39 -10.05
C VAL A 29 16.33 8.88 -11.43
N PRO A 30 15.31 9.76 -11.53
CA PRO A 30 14.42 10.20 -10.45
C PRO A 30 13.43 9.10 -10.05
N VAL A 31 13.28 8.90 -8.74
CA VAL A 31 12.53 7.77 -8.14
C VAL A 31 11.05 7.77 -8.53
N GLU A 32 10.42 8.94 -8.53
CA GLU A 32 8.99 9.08 -8.84
C GLU A 32 8.69 8.67 -10.29
N GLN A 33 9.59 8.95 -11.23
CA GLN A 33 9.45 8.53 -12.63
C GLN A 33 9.74 7.03 -12.79
N ALA A 34 10.72 6.51 -12.07
CA ALA A 34 11.04 5.10 -12.08
C ALA A 34 9.86 4.27 -11.56
N GLU A 35 9.20 4.72 -10.48
CA GLU A 35 8.02 4.06 -9.91
C GLU A 35 6.86 3.93 -10.93
N LEU A 36 6.66 4.93 -11.81
CA LEU A 36 5.61 4.89 -12.82
C LEU A 36 5.75 3.73 -13.82
N ARG A 37 6.94 3.14 -13.94
CA ARG A 37 7.23 2.00 -14.83
C ARG A 37 7.07 0.65 -14.15
N VAL A 38 6.94 0.60 -12.83
CA VAL A 38 6.73 -0.66 -12.10
C VAL A 38 5.39 -1.26 -12.49
N ARG A 39 5.39 -2.52 -12.94
CA ARG A 39 4.20 -3.27 -13.30
C ARG A 39 4.07 -4.51 -12.42
N GLY A 40 3.05 -4.52 -11.58
CA GLY A 40 2.93 -5.53 -10.53
C GLY A 40 4.06 -5.46 -9.51
N TRP A 41 3.96 -6.23 -8.47
CA TRP A 41 5.01 -6.30 -7.44
C TRP A 41 6.31 -6.91 -7.96
N GLY A 42 6.23 -7.85 -8.93
CA GLY A 42 7.40 -8.46 -9.59
C GLY A 42 8.11 -7.59 -10.62
N GLY A 43 7.58 -6.39 -10.96
CA GLY A 43 8.16 -5.49 -11.96
C GLY A 43 9.30 -4.59 -11.46
N LEU A 44 9.65 -4.64 -10.18
CA LEU A 44 10.76 -3.87 -9.64
C LEU A 44 12.11 -4.22 -10.25
N PRO A 45 12.49 -5.51 -10.42
CA PRO A 45 13.75 -5.88 -11.07
C PRO A 45 13.87 -5.32 -12.50
N ASP A 46 12.78 -5.31 -13.27
CA ASP A 46 12.80 -4.81 -14.64
C ASP A 46 13.21 -3.32 -14.66
N VAL A 47 12.60 -2.51 -13.81
CA VAL A 47 12.93 -1.07 -13.69
C VAL A 47 14.34 -0.85 -13.14
N ILE A 48 14.76 -1.64 -12.15
CA ILE A 48 16.10 -1.55 -11.56
C ILE A 48 17.18 -1.89 -12.59
N ASN A 49 16.91 -2.87 -13.45
CA ASN A 49 17.87 -3.39 -14.43
C ASN A 49 17.96 -2.52 -15.71
N GLU A 50 17.04 -1.59 -15.89
CA GLU A 50 17.09 -0.69 -17.06
C GLU A 50 18.42 0.03 -17.18
N GLY A 51 19.07 -0.09 -18.34
CA GLY A 51 20.36 0.53 -18.63
C GLY A 51 21.57 -0.06 -17.91
N ARG A 52 21.39 -1.12 -17.13
CA ARG A 52 22.49 -1.86 -16.48
C ARG A 52 23.02 -2.97 -17.40
N PRO A 53 24.32 -3.28 -17.37
CA PRO A 53 24.85 -4.44 -18.07
C PRO A 53 24.30 -5.73 -17.44
N GLU A 54 24.07 -6.78 -18.24
CA GLU A 54 23.45 -8.04 -17.82
C GLU A 54 24.10 -8.69 -16.60
N TRP A 55 25.43 -8.60 -16.49
CA TRP A 55 26.16 -9.17 -15.34
C TRP A 55 25.84 -8.49 -14.00
N SER A 56 25.23 -7.31 -14.03
CA SER A 56 24.81 -6.56 -12.81
C SER A 56 23.29 -6.59 -12.60
N HIS A 57 22.54 -7.36 -13.40
CA HIS A 57 21.10 -7.48 -13.23
C HIS A 57 20.76 -8.17 -11.90
N VAL A 58 19.70 -7.71 -11.27
CA VAL A 58 19.18 -8.27 -10.03
C VAL A 58 17.87 -8.98 -10.27
N SER A 59 17.68 -10.11 -9.59
CA SER A 59 16.41 -10.84 -9.53
C SER A 59 15.51 -10.31 -8.41
N GLU A 60 14.24 -10.74 -8.39
CA GLU A 60 13.30 -10.42 -7.31
C GLU A 60 13.84 -10.89 -5.94
N ASP A 61 14.42 -12.10 -5.86
CA ASP A 61 15.02 -12.62 -4.63
C ASP A 61 16.18 -11.76 -4.14
N GLN A 62 17.01 -11.24 -5.04
CA GLN A 62 18.12 -10.36 -4.69
C GLN A 62 17.61 -8.99 -4.22
N VAL A 63 16.55 -8.46 -4.85
CA VAL A 63 15.88 -7.24 -4.39
C VAL A 63 15.34 -7.43 -2.97
N MET A 64 14.62 -8.53 -2.72
CA MET A 64 14.07 -8.81 -1.39
C MET A 64 15.15 -9.13 -0.36
N THR A 65 16.29 -9.67 -0.77
CA THR A 65 17.45 -9.87 0.10
C THR A 65 18.04 -8.53 0.52
N ALA A 66 18.26 -7.60 -0.42
CA ALA A 66 18.74 -6.27 -0.12
C ALA A 66 17.80 -5.50 0.84
N VAL A 67 16.48 -5.63 0.66
CA VAL A 67 15.48 -5.07 1.58
C VAL A 67 15.61 -5.68 2.99
N ARG A 68 15.80 -6.99 3.10
CA ARG A 68 16.01 -7.65 4.40
C ARG A 68 17.30 -7.18 5.08
N ASP A 69 18.38 -7.08 4.31
CA ASP A 69 19.70 -6.66 4.83
C ASP A 69 19.70 -5.20 5.28
N ALA A 70 18.88 -4.35 4.68
CA ALA A 70 18.68 -2.97 5.12
C ALA A 70 17.88 -2.85 6.44
N GLY A 71 17.30 -3.96 6.92
CA GLY A 71 16.67 -4.07 8.24
C GLY A 71 15.43 -3.18 8.44
N HIS A 72 15.10 -2.93 9.71
CA HIS A 72 13.91 -2.15 10.06
C HIS A 72 13.98 -0.69 9.57
N GLN A 73 15.18 -0.14 9.42
CA GLN A 73 15.37 1.25 9.01
C GLN A 73 14.83 1.51 7.60
N PHE A 74 14.98 0.55 6.68
CA PHE A 74 14.35 0.61 5.35
C PHE A 74 12.84 0.89 5.45
N TRP A 75 12.14 0.14 6.29
CA TRP A 75 10.70 0.26 6.47
C TRP A 75 10.29 1.54 7.21
N ALA A 76 11.12 1.96 8.17
CA ALA A 76 10.90 3.19 8.94
C ALA A 76 11.08 4.47 8.11
N GLU A 77 11.81 4.39 6.99
CA GLU A 77 12.13 5.53 6.12
C GLU A 77 11.40 5.51 4.78
N LEU A 78 10.41 4.63 4.62
CA LEU A 78 9.60 4.60 3.41
C LEU A 78 8.96 5.98 3.14
N PRO A 79 8.98 6.46 1.88
CA PRO A 79 8.35 7.72 1.52
C PRO A 79 6.85 7.69 1.79
N ILE A 80 6.32 8.76 2.39
CA ILE A 80 4.90 8.92 2.56
C ILE A 80 4.23 9.21 1.21
N CYS A 81 3.08 8.58 0.96
CA CYS A 81 2.30 8.86 -0.24
C CYS A 81 1.65 10.26 -0.15
N PRO A 82 1.59 11.02 -1.25
CA PRO A 82 1.09 12.41 -1.22
C PRO A 82 -0.33 12.59 -0.70
N TRP A 83 -1.15 11.55 -0.80
CA TRP A 83 -2.57 11.52 -0.38
C TRP A 83 -2.78 10.93 1.02
N ALA A 84 -1.74 10.40 1.66
CA ALA A 84 -1.89 9.60 2.90
C ALA A 84 -2.63 10.33 4.02
N TYR A 85 -2.26 11.58 4.30
CA TYR A 85 -2.95 12.38 5.32
C TYR A 85 -4.39 12.72 4.94
N GLN A 86 -4.65 12.98 3.65
CA GLN A 86 -6.00 13.28 3.17
C GLN A 86 -6.89 12.05 3.25
N LEU A 87 -6.36 10.86 2.94
CA LEU A 87 -7.10 9.59 3.07
C LEU A 87 -7.55 9.36 4.53
N ILE A 88 -6.63 9.46 5.48
CA ILE A 88 -6.96 9.29 6.89
C ILE A 88 -7.93 10.38 7.35
N GLY A 89 -7.70 11.64 6.99
CA GLY A 89 -8.61 12.76 7.32
C GLY A 89 -10.02 12.58 6.77
N THR A 90 -10.19 12.00 5.56
CA THR A 90 -11.51 11.67 5.00
C THR A 90 -12.26 10.66 5.86
N ILE A 91 -11.58 9.60 6.32
CA ILE A 91 -12.18 8.57 7.18
C ILE A 91 -12.55 9.16 8.56
N GLU A 92 -11.66 9.97 9.13
CA GLU A 92 -11.89 10.62 10.43
C GLU A 92 -13.08 11.60 10.38
N GLN A 93 -13.19 12.39 9.31
CA GLN A 93 -14.31 13.31 9.11
C GLN A 93 -15.65 12.60 8.95
N ALA A 94 -15.64 11.40 8.38
CA ALA A 94 -16.84 10.56 8.29
C ALA A 94 -17.24 9.93 9.65
N GLY A 95 -16.38 10.00 10.66
CA GLY A 95 -16.64 9.45 12.00
C GLY A 95 -16.67 7.92 12.06
N VAL A 96 -16.17 7.23 11.03
CA VAL A 96 -16.14 5.77 10.96
C VAL A 96 -14.88 5.24 11.64
N PRO A 97 -14.96 4.27 12.56
CA PRO A 97 -13.80 3.61 13.14
C PRO A 97 -12.89 3.02 12.07
N TYR A 98 -11.57 3.11 12.27
CA TYR A 98 -10.62 2.55 11.32
C TYR A 98 -9.40 1.93 11.99
N THR A 99 -8.73 1.05 11.25
CA THR A 99 -7.55 0.30 11.68
C THR A 99 -6.57 0.21 10.52
N LEU A 100 -5.29 0.45 10.79
CA LEU A 100 -4.22 0.12 9.87
C LEU A 100 -4.04 -1.40 9.82
N LEU A 101 -4.15 -1.99 8.64
CA LEU A 101 -4.05 -3.44 8.43
C LEU A 101 -2.96 -3.74 7.42
N THR A 102 -1.77 -4.10 7.89
CA THR A 102 -0.61 -4.31 7.02
C THR A 102 0.00 -5.70 7.20
N THR A 103 0.67 -6.18 6.14
CA THR A 103 1.38 -7.47 6.13
C THR A 103 2.87 -7.22 6.34
N PRO A 104 3.48 -7.68 7.46
CA PRO A 104 4.91 -7.57 7.62
C PRO A 104 5.64 -8.68 6.83
N ALA A 105 6.77 -8.34 6.23
CA ALA A 105 7.67 -9.30 5.59
C ALA A 105 8.55 -10.08 6.60
N GLY A 106 8.50 -9.72 7.89
CA GLY A 106 9.25 -10.31 8.99
C GLY A 106 9.30 -9.37 10.18
N GLY A 107 10.07 -9.71 11.22
CA GLY A 107 10.17 -8.92 12.46
C GLY A 107 10.73 -7.51 12.23
N GLU A 108 11.78 -7.39 11.41
CA GLU A 108 12.37 -6.10 11.04
C GLU A 108 11.35 -5.21 10.30
N SER A 109 10.59 -5.78 9.39
CA SER A 109 9.52 -5.07 8.69
C SER A 109 8.43 -4.59 9.64
N ALA A 110 8.01 -5.45 10.58
CA ALA A 110 6.99 -5.08 11.59
C ALA A 110 7.46 -3.90 12.46
N MET A 111 8.71 -3.97 12.93
CA MET A 111 9.32 -2.91 13.74
C MET A 111 9.45 -1.60 12.95
N GLY A 112 9.98 -1.65 11.73
CA GLY A 112 10.16 -0.45 10.92
C GLY A 112 8.83 0.20 10.52
N LYS A 113 7.81 -0.58 10.16
CA LYS A 113 6.46 -0.07 9.89
C LYS A 113 5.84 0.63 11.10
N PHE A 114 6.06 0.08 12.29
CA PHE A 114 5.59 0.72 13.51
C PHE A 114 6.34 2.02 13.80
N GLN A 115 7.66 2.07 13.59
CA GLN A 115 8.46 3.30 13.70
C GLN A 115 8.01 4.35 12.67
N TRP A 116 7.73 3.93 11.43
CA TRP A 116 7.17 4.81 10.41
C TRP A 116 5.86 5.44 10.87
N LEU A 117 4.96 4.61 11.42
CA LEU A 117 3.68 5.07 11.94
C LEU A 117 3.84 6.10 13.06
N LEU A 118 4.69 5.83 14.04
CA LEU A 118 4.96 6.78 15.14
C LEU A 118 5.50 8.12 14.64
N ARG A 119 6.27 8.11 13.56
CA ARG A 119 6.82 9.33 12.96
C ARG A 119 5.78 10.14 12.20
N HIS A 120 4.94 9.50 11.42
CA HIS A 120 4.03 10.17 10.48
C HIS A 120 2.60 10.29 11.00
N MET A 121 2.10 9.33 11.75
CA MET A 121 0.71 9.24 12.22
C MET A 121 0.64 8.69 13.65
N PRO A 122 1.26 9.36 14.65
CA PRO A 122 1.37 8.84 16.03
C PRO A 122 0.02 8.59 16.70
N HIS A 123 -1.03 9.32 16.30
CA HIS A 123 -2.40 9.12 16.80
C HIS A 123 -3.00 7.74 16.43
N MET A 124 -2.40 7.04 15.45
CA MET A 124 -2.80 5.70 15.04
C MET A 124 -2.07 4.58 15.80
N GLU A 125 -1.19 4.87 16.74
CA GLU A 125 -0.34 3.89 17.44
C GLU A 125 -1.11 2.66 17.94
N LYS A 126 -2.32 2.87 18.47
CA LYS A 126 -3.17 1.81 19.04
C LYS A 126 -4.15 1.20 18.03
N ARG A 127 -4.03 1.55 16.75
CA ARG A 127 -4.96 1.15 15.69
C ARG A 127 -4.26 0.34 14.60
N VAL A 128 -3.33 -0.55 14.97
CA VAL A 128 -2.54 -1.35 14.03
C VAL A 128 -2.82 -2.83 14.23
N VAL A 129 -3.07 -3.50 13.12
CA VAL A 129 -3.13 -4.97 13.04
C VAL A 129 -2.12 -5.44 12.00
N LEU A 130 -1.29 -6.39 12.40
CA LEU A 130 -0.37 -7.09 11.52
C LEU A 130 -0.99 -8.44 11.13
N ALA A 131 -1.29 -8.64 9.86
CA ALA A 131 -1.89 -9.88 9.39
C ALA A 131 -1.36 -10.24 7.99
N ARG A 132 -0.99 -11.51 7.80
CA ARG A 132 -0.59 -12.04 6.50
C ARG A 132 -1.82 -12.18 5.59
N ASP A 133 -2.85 -12.79 6.10
CA ASP A 133 -4.09 -13.05 5.38
C ASP A 133 -5.18 -12.10 5.88
N LYS A 134 -5.24 -10.90 5.28
CA LYS A 134 -6.13 -9.80 5.68
C LYS A 134 -7.60 -10.18 5.66
N TRP A 135 -7.99 -11.09 4.75
CA TRP A 135 -9.37 -11.58 4.61
C TRP A 135 -9.95 -12.22 5.88
N HIS A 136 -9.12 -12.65 6.84
CA HIS A 136 -9.60 -13.13 8.14
C HIS A 136 -10.40 -12.05 8.91
N LEU A 137 -10.17 -10.79 8.59
CA LEU A 137 -10.90 -9.66 9.19
C LEU A 137 -12.06 -9.17 8.30
N ALA A 138 -12.29 -9.80 7.13
CA ALA A 138 -13.41 -9.43 6.25
C ALA A 138 -14.77 -9.75 6.89
N GLY A 139 -15.80 -9.06 6.44
CA GLY A 139 -17.18 -9.31 6.88
C GLY A 139 -18.13 -8.16 6.54
N PRO A 140 -19.42 -8.35 6.73
CA PRO A 140 -20.42 -7.31 6.47
C PRO A 140 -20.12 -6.01 7.24
N GLY A 141 -20.30 -4.87 6.57
CA GLY A 141 -20.01 -3.55 7.15
C GLY A 141 -18.52 -3.20 7.28
N ARG A 142 -17.60 -4.04 6.82
CA ARG A 142 -16.16 -3.78 6.83
C ARG A 142 -15.68 -3.41 5.43
N LEU A 143 -14.94 -2.31 5.33
CA LEU A 143 -14.32 -1.84 4.10
C LEU A 143 -12.80 -2.02 4.19
N LEU A 144 -12.17 -2.64 3.18
CA LEU A 144 -10.73 -2.63 3.00
C LEU A 144 -10.35 -1.59 1.93
N VAL A 145 -9.35 -0.76 2.21
CA VAL A 145 -8.65 0.10 1.26
C VAL A 145 -7.24 -0.46 1.09
N ASP A 146 -6.92 -0.99 -0.08
CA ASP A 146 -5.68 -1.75 -0.32
C ASP A 146 -5.28 -1.61 -1.80
N ASP A 147 -4.00 -1.54 -2.09
CA ASP A 147 -3.47 -1.40 -3.46
C ASP A 147 -3.27 -2.76 -4.17
N SER A 148 -3.42 -3.86 -3.44
CA SER A 148 -3.26 -5.22 -3.96
C SER A 148 -4.59 -5.78 -4.48
N PRO A 149 -4.71 -6.06 -5.80
CA PRO A 149 -5.89 -6.75 -6.34
C PRO A 149 -6.18 -8.09 -5.66
N ARG A 150 -5.13 -8.81 -5.24
CA ARG A 150 -5.25 -10.08 -4.50
C ARG A 150 -5.94 -9.89 -3.15
N ASN A 151 -5.52 -8.89 -2.38
CA ASN A 151 -6.11 -8.62 -1.06
C ASN A 151 -7.56 -8.16 -1.20
N VAL A 152 -7.82 -7.26 -2.16
CA VAL A 152 -9.19 -6.77 -2.48
C VAL A 152 -10.10 -7.92 -2.89
N GLY A 153 -9.65 -8.82 -3.76
CA GLY A 153 -10.41 -9.99 -4.19
C GLY A 153 -10.71 -10.95 -3.03
N ALA A 154 -9.68 -11.29 -2.24
CA ALA A 154 -9.82 -12.19 -1.09
C ALA A 154 -10.67 -11.58 0.04
N TRP A 155 -10.69 -10.25 0.18
CA TRP A 155 -11.55 -9.57 1.15
C TRP A 155 -13.02 -9.63 0.77
N GLY A 156 -13.34 -9.42 -0.54
CA GLY A 156 -14.70 -9.51 -1.06
C GLY A 156 -15.26 -10.93 -1.09
N SER A 157 -14.37 -11.91 -1.31
CA SER A 157 -14.70 -13.33 -1.41
C SER A 157 -13.66 -14.16 -0.65
N PRO A 158 -13.77 -14.26 0.68
CA PRO A 158 -12.84 -15.01 1.50
C PRO A 158 -12.71 -16.48 1.07
N PRO A 159 -11.48 -17.05 1.02
CA PRO A 159 -11.22 -18.42 0.55
C PRO A 159 -11.92 -19.52 1.37
N ASP A 160 -12.30 -19.22 2.62
CA ASP A 160 -13.01 -20.16 3.50
C ASP A 160 -14.54 -20.10 3.37
N GLY A 161 -15.07 -19.31 2.45
CA GLY A 161 -16.49 -19.21 2.15
C GLY A 161 -17.32 -18.38 3.14
N ARG A 162 -16.69 -17.73 4.11
CA ARG A 162 -17.40 -16.77 4.98
C ARG A 162 -17.88 -15.54 4.22
N PRO A 163 -18.86 -14.79 4.72
CA PRO A 163 -19.26 -13.52 4.10
C PRO A 163 -18.07 -12.54 4.03
N GLY A 164 -17.84 -11.98 2.84
CA GLY A 164 -16.84 -10.96 2.61
C GLY A 164 -17.26 -9.56 3.06
N GLY A 165 -16.33 -8.62 2.95
CA GLY A 165 -16.55 -7.20 3.16
C GLY A 165 -16.57 -6.43 1.83
N GLN A 166 -16.79 -5.13 1.92
CA GLN A 166 -16.55 -4.22 0.82
C GLN A 166 -15.04 -4.00 0.67
N ALA A 167 -14.56 -3.81 -0.55
CA ALA A 167 -13.16 -3.49 -0.80
C ALA A 167 -13.04 -2.38 -1.85
N MET A 168 -11.98 -1.60 -1.72
CA MET A 168 -11.62 -0.53 -2.62
C MET A 168 -10.16 -0.72 -3.04
N LEU A 169 -9.94 -0.97 -4.33
CA LEU A 169 -8.60 -1.01 -4.88
C LEU A 169 -8.06 0.42 -4.93
N TRP A 170 -7.03 0.69 -4.12
CA TRP A 170 -6.39 2.00 -4.09
C TRP A 170 -5.43 2.14 -5.28
N PRO A 171 -5.49 3.25 -6.03
CA PRO A 171 -4.64 3.43 -7.20
C PRO A 171 -3.17 3.59 -6.81
N ALA A 172 -2.33 2.77 -7.43
CA ALA A 172 -0.88 2.81 -7.32
C ALA A 172 -0.25 2.54 -8.70
N PRO A 173 0.99 3.01 -8.97
CA PRO A 173 1.61 2.80 -10.28
C PRO A 173 1.65 1.33 -10.71
N HIS A 174 1.95 0.43 -9.79
CA HIS A 174 2.09 -1.01 -10.07
C HIS A 174 0.76 -1.73 -10.35
N ASN A 175 -0.39 -1.16 -9.99
CA ASN A 175 -1.71 -1.74 -10.28
C ASN A 175 -2.49 -0.97 -11.36
N ALA A 176 -1.87 0.02 -12.01
CA ALA A 176 -2.50 0.78 -13.07
C ALA A 176 -2.81 -0.09 -14.31
N GLU A 177 -4.01 0.05 -14.86
CA GLU A 177 -4.44 -0.71 -16.05
C GLU A 177 -3.68 -0.29 -17.32
N ARG A 178 -3.14 0.92 -17.35
CA ARG A 178 -2.37 1.47 -18.46
C ARG A 178 -1.05 2.07 -17.98
N GLU A 179 -0.14 2.26 -18.92
CA GLU A 179 1.11 2.97 -18.64
C GLU A 179 0.84 4.41 -18.18
N LEU A 180 1.45 4.79 -17.07
CA LEU A 180 1.43 6.15 -16.55
C LEU A 180 2.65 6.91 -17.05
N LYS A 181 2.43 8.11 -17.58
CA LYS A 181 3.49 8.98 -18.10
C LYS A 181 3.93 10.04 -17.10
N PHE A 182 3.01 10.47 -16.23
CA PHE A 182 3.22 11.54 -15.29
C PHE A 182 2.71 11.18 -13.91
N THR A 183 3.42 11.63 -12.88
CA THR A 183 2.99 11.46 -11.46
C THR A 183 1.65 12.13 -11.16
N SER A 184 1.27 13.15 -11.94
CA SER A 184 -0.05 13.80 -11.83
C SER A 184 -1.22 12.86 -12.15
N GLU A 185 -1.01 11.86 -13.00
CA GLU A 185 -2.06 10.90 -13.35
C GLU A 185 -2.46 10.04 -12.15
N ILE A 186 -1.48 9.50 -11.42
CA ILE A 186 -1.77 8.72 -10.21
C ILE A 186 -2.40 9.59 -9.11
N ARG A 187 -1.97 10.85 -8.98
CA ARG A 187 -2.59 11.80 -8.03
C ARG A 187 -4.04 12.09 -8.39
N THR A 188 -4.37 12.24 -9.68
CA THR A 188 -5.74 12.42 -10.15
C THR A 188 -6.61 11.20 -9.82
N GLN A 189 -6.09 9.98 -10.05
CA GLN A 189 -6.79 8.74 -9.69
C GLN A 189 -7.01 8.65 -8.17
N ALA A 190 -5.99 8.96 -7.36
CA ALA A 190 -6.12 8.98 -5.90
C ALA A 190 -7.15 10.02 -5.43
N THR A 191 -7.22 11.20 -6.05
CA THR A 191 -8.23 12.20 -5.75
C THR A 191 -9.64 11.70 -6.05
N ALA A 192 -9.86 11.05 -7.21
CA ALA A 192 -11.14 10.44 -7.53
C ALA A 192 -11.53 9.35 -6.53
N SER A 193 -10.55 8.55 -6.09
CA SER A 193 -10.75 7.52 -5.07
C SER A 193 -11.12 8.10 -3.70
N LEU A 194 -10.59 9.27 -3.34
CA LEU A 194 -10.98 9.98 -2.11
C LEU A 194 -12.45 10.41 -2.15
N PHE A 195 -12.94 10.91 -3.28
CA PHE A 195 -14.36 11.26 -3.43
C PHE A 195 -15.26 10.02 -3.37
N ASP A 196 -14.87 8.90 -4.00
CA ASP A 196 -15.62 7.65 -3.92
C ASP A 196 -15.66 7.11 -2.48
N LEU A 197 -14.52 7.17 -1.77
CA LEU A 197 -14.44 6.78 -0.38
C LEU A 197 -15.38 7.61 0.51
N ASP A 198 -15.33 8.95 0.40
CA ASP A 198 -16.20 9.84 1.17
C ASP A 198 -17.69 9.53 0.92
N ALA A 199 -18.07 9.32 -0.34
CA ALA A 199 -19.44 8.96 -0.71
C ALA A 199 -19.87 7.62 -0.07
N ARG A 200 -19.00 6.60 -0.08
CA ARG A 200 -19.29 5.29 0.55
C ARG A 200 -19.42 5.38 2.06
N LEU A 201 -18.66 6.26 2.71
CA LEU A 201 -18.67 6.41 4.17
C LEU A 201 -19.89 7.18 4.68
N ARG A 202 -20.49 8.06 3.84
CA ARG A 202 -21.67 8.89 4.19
C ARG A 202 -23.01 8.28 3.75
N GLY A 203 -23.00 7.31 2.85
CA GLY A 203 -24.20 6.64 2.32
C GLY A 203 -24.66 5.47 3.12
#